data_e08a8e0e73ac18720683c660247c5bc5
#
_entry.id   e08a8e0e73ac18720683c660247c5bc5
#
_cell.length_a   1.000
_cell.length_b   1.000
_cell.length_c   1.000
_cell.angle_alpha   90.00
_cell.angle_beta   90.00
_cell.angle_gamma   90.00
#
_symmetry.space_group_name_H-M   'P 1'
#
loop_
_entity.id
_entity.type
_entity.pdbx_description
1 polymer ?
#
loop_
_entity_poly.entity_id
_entity_poly.type
_entity_poly.pdbx_seq_one_letter_code
_entity_poly.pdbx_strand_id
1 'polypeptide(L)'
;MRIKNIELGHAEAFGQLQMEIFQENNFMLVEPDEHKTKLHELANQVASTDFLMGADNDQGELVAFLAAYRGTYRRNRHCAKIVIAVLKDYRRQGIASRLFVALEEWARKEEVSRLELTVAMNNSAAISCYKTNGFVIEGVRSQSLKINDELVDEFYMTKILE
;
A
#
# COMPACT_ATOMS: atom_id res chain seq x y z
N MET A 1 -10.20 -2.72 16.66
CA MET A 1 -9.64 -2.43 15.31
C MET A 1 -10.28 -1.18 14.73
N ARG A 2 -9.51 -0.13 14.53
CA ARG A 2 -10.00 1.20 14.10
C ARG A 2 -9.24 1.64 12.83
N ILE A 3 -9.97 2.08 11.80
CA ILE A 3 -9.39 2.73 10.61
C ILE A 3 -9.27 4.23 10.89
N LYS A 4 -8.13 4.83 10.54
CA LYS A 4 -7.86 6.25 10.76
C LYS A 4 -6.92 6.84 9.70
N ASN A 5 -6.97 8.16 9.52
CA ASN A 5 -5.95 8.86 8.75
C ASN A 5 -4.60 8.80 9.49
N ILE A 6 -3.53 8.60 8.75
CA ILE A 6 -2.16 8.77 9.24
C ILE A 6 -1.75 10.21 8.93
N GLU A 7 -1.56 11.00 9.98
CA GLU A 7 -1.21 12.41 9.90
C GLU A 7 0.24 12.64 10.35
N LEU A 8 0.74 13.86 10.24
CA LEU A 8 2.12 14.20 10.61
C LEU A 8 2.49 13.77 12.02
N GLY A 9 1.58 13.89 12.99
CA GLY A 9 1.78 13.42 14.36
C GLY A 9 1.96 11.90 14.50
N HIS A 10 1.63 11.13 13.47
CA HIS A 10 1.79 9.68 13.43
C HIS A 10 3.04 9.23 12.66
N ALA A 11 3.90 10.15 12.20
CA ALA A 11 5.03 9.84 11.32
C ALA A 11 5.99 8.80 11.95
N GLU A 12 6.27 8.91 13.24
CA GLU A 12 7.14 7.97 13.95
C GLU A 12 6.50 6.57 14.03
N ALA A 13 5.23 6.49 14.42
CA ALA A 13 4.49 5.22 14.48
C ALA A 13 4.36 4.58 13.09
N PHE A 14 4.17 5.38 12.04
CA PHE A 14 4.15 4.91 10.67
C PHE A 14 5.50 4.35 10.23
N GLY A 15 6.59 5.03 10.58
CA GLY A 15 7.95 4.54 10.32
C GLY A 15 8.24 3.21 11.02
N GLN A 16 7.80 3.06 12.26
CA GLN A 16 7.92 1.81 13.02
C GLN A 16 7.15 0.68 12.33
N LEU A 17 5.91 0.92 11.93
CA LEU A 17 5.10 -0.05 11.20
C LEU A 17 5.77 -0.48 9.88
N GLN A 18 6.30 0.46 9.11
CA GLN A 18 7.01 0.14 7.86
C GLN A 18 8.23 -0.76 8.12
N MET A 19 9.01 -0.47 9.16
CA MET A 19 10.16 -1.29 9.53
C MET A 19 9.75 -2.73 9.85
N GLU A 20 8.71 -2.92 10.65
CA GLU A 20 8.20 -4.24 10.98
C GLU A 20 7.73 -5.00 9.74
N ILE A 21 7.00 -4.33 8.84
CA ILE A 21 6.54 -4.91 7.58
C ILE A 21 7.71 -5.33 6.69
N PHE A 22 8.75 -4.50 6.55
CA PHE A 22 9.92 -4.82 5.72
C PHE A 22 10.73 -5.99 6.29
N GLN A 23 10.77 -6.14 7.60
CA GLN A 23 11.42 -7.27 8.26
C GLN A 23 10.65 -8.58 8.14
N GLU A 24 9.33 -8.52 8.04
CA GLU A 24 8.46 -9.71 7.99
C GLU A 24 8.43 -10.40 6.62
N ASN A 25 8.66 -9.68 5.53
CA ASN A 25 8.42 -10.21 4.19
C ASN A 25 9.42 -9.70 3.15
N ASN A 26 9.55 -10.47 2.06
CA ASN A 26 10.44 -10.19 0.93
C ASN A 26 9.69 -9.65 -0.30
N PHE A 27 8.44 -9.18 -0.15
CA PHE A 27 7.62 -8.75 -1.28
C PHE A 27 7.55 -7.23 -1.44
N MET A 28 8.01 -6.47 -0.46
CA MET A 28 8.05 -5.01 -0.54
C MET A 28 9.24 -4.57 -1.40
N LEU A 29 9.09 -3.44 -2.07
CA LEU A 29 10.13 -2.88 -2.93
C LEU A 29 11.40 -2.48 -2.14
N VAL A 30 11.21 -2.03 -0.91
CA VAL A 30 12.28 -1.50 -0.06
C VAL A 30 12.84 -2.60 0.83
N GLU A 31 14.16 -2.78 0.79
CA GLU A 31 14.85 -3.65 1.74
C GLU A 31 14.87 -3.01 3.16
N PRO A 32 14.94 -3.81 4.24
CA PRO A 32 14.94 -3.25 5.60
C PRO A 32 16.04 -2.22 5.88
N ASP A 33 17.21 -2.40 5.29
CA ASP A 33 18.37 -1.49 5.43
C ASP A 33 18.26 -0.21 4.59
N GLU A 34 17.37 -0.18 3.61
CA GLU A 34 17.05 1.01 2.78
C GLU A 34 15.96 1.88 3.39
N HIS A 35 15.28 1.40 4.45
CA HIS A 35 14.16 2.11 5.06
C HIS A 35 14.57 3.45 5.68
N LYS A 36 13.81 4.48 5.39
CA LYS A 36 14.00 5.83 5.98
C LYS A 36 13.56 5.81 7.44
N THR A 37 14.48 6.15 8.34
CA THR A 37 14.24 6.15 9.80
C THR A 37 14.23 7.54 10.42
N LYS A 38 14.74 8.55 9.71
CA LYS A 38 14.78 9.92 10.22
C LYS A 38 13.39 10.54 10.22
N LEU A 39 13.02 11.15 11.33
CA LEU A 39 11.68 11.70 11.53
C LEU A 39 11.26 12.72 10.44
N HIS A 40 12.18 13.58 9.99
CA HIS A 40 11.85 14.54 8.93
C HIS A 40 11.57 13.88 7.57
N GLU A 41 12.24 12.77 7.26
CA GLU A 41 11.97 11.99 6.03
C GLU A 41 10.62 11.29 6.10
N LEU A 42 10.28 10.73 7.26
CA LEU A 42 8.97 10.11 7.51
C LEU A 42 7.85 11.15 7.47
N ALA A 43 8.07 12.32 8.06
CA ALA A 43 7.11 13.42 8.01
C ALA A 43 6.89 13.91 6.55
N ASN A 44 7.94 14.03 5.75
CA ASN A 44 7.84 14.36 4.33
C ASN A 44 7.08 13.29 3.55
N GLN A 45 7.31 12.02 3.84
CA GLN A 45 6.57 10.92 3.22
C GLN A 45 5.07 11.01 3.52
N VAL A 46 4.70 11.24 4.77
CA VAL A 46 3.29 11.44 5.17
C VAL A 46 2.70 12.65 4.45
N ALA A 47 3.39 13.78 4.43
CA ALA A 47 2.92 15.02 3.82
C ALA A 47 2.76 14.94 2.29
N SER A 48 3.57 14.13 1.61
CA SER A 48 3.57 14.00 0.15
C SER A 48 2.64 12.89 -0.37
N THR A 49 2.01 12.12 0.50
CA THR A 49 1.08 11.05 0.12
C THR A 49 -0.33 11.62 -0.03
N ASP A 50 -0.97 11.39 -1.19
CA ASP A 50 -2.30 11.96 -1.48
C ASP A 50 -3.40 11.35 -0.62
N PHE A 51 -3.29 10.05 -0.35
CA PHE A 51 -4.18 9.32 0.56
C PHE A 51 -3.34 8.41 1.45
N LEU A 52 -3.50 8.50 2.76
CA LEU A 52 -2.78 7.66 3.70
C LEU A 52 -3.65 7.33 4.90
N MET A 53 -4.08 6.08 4.97
CA MET A 53 -4.85 5.56 6.10
C MET A 53 -4.19 4.34 6.71
N GLY A 54 -4.43 4.16 7.98
CA GLY A 54 -3.97 3.01 8.74
C GLY A 54 -5.07 2.34 9.53
N ALA A 55 -4.74 1.21 10.10
CA ALA A 55 -5.57 0.49 11.06
C ALA A 55 -4.81 0.31 12.37
N ASP A 56 -5.47 0.64 13.47
CA ASP A 56 -4.97 0.38 14.83
C ASP A 56 -5.54 -0.93 15.35
N ASN A 57 -4.74 -1.64 16.15
CA ASN A 57 -5.22 -2.72 17.01
C ASN A 57 -5.99 -2.17 18.23
N ASP A 58 -6.41 -3.05 19.14
CA ASP A 58 -7.16 -2.66 20.32
C ASP A 58 -6.31 -1.94 21.38
N GLN A 59 -4.99 -1.98 21.23
CA GLN A 59 -4.02 -1.22 22.04
C GLN A 59 -3.70 0.16 21.47
N GLY A 60 -4.23 0.49 20.29
CA GLY A 60 -3.97 1.76 19.61
C GLY A 60 -2.67 1.81 18.82
N GLU A 61 -2.08 0.66 18.51
CA GLU A 61 -0.87 0.55 17.71
C GLU A 61 -1.23 0.36 16.23
N LEU A 62 -0.51 1.04 15.34
CA LEU A 62 -0.67 0.87 13.89
C LEU A 62 -0.20 -0.52 13.46
N VAL A 63 -1.07 -1.26 12.76
CA VAL A 63 -0.81 -2.63 12.29
C VAL A 63 -0.99 -2.81 10.80
N ALA A 64 -1.48 -1.80 10.11
CA ALA A 64 -1.67 -1.79 8.67
C ALA A 64 -1.72 -0.37 8.13
N PHE A 65 -1.38 -0.22 6.85
CA PHE A 65 -1.59 1.04 6.12
C PHE A 65 -1.97 0.80 4.67
N LEU A 66 -2.61 1.80 4.08
CA LEU A 66 -2.81 1.96 2.65
C LEU A 66 -2.45 3.38 2.25
N ALA A 67 -1.54 3.49 1.30
CA ALA A 67 -1.11 4.74 0.69
C ALA A 67 -1.54 4.78 -0.77
N ALA A 68 -1.93 5.96 -1.26
CA ALA A 68 -2.18 6.19 -2.67
C ALA A 68 -1.48 7.46 -3.16
N TYR A 69 -0.96 7.38 -4.37
CA TYR A 69 -0.22 8.44 -5.04
C TYR A 69 -0.87 8.72 -6.38
N ARG A 70 -1.40 9.90 -6.53
CA ARG A 70 -2.08 10.37 -7.73
C ARG A 70 -1.10 10.70 -8.85
N GLY A 71 -1.51 10.52 -10.10
CA GLY A 71 -0.79 11.06 -11.24
C GLY A 71 -0.70 12.59 -11.16
N THR A 72 0.47 13.15 -11.48
CA THR A 72 0.75 14.60 -11.35
C THR A 72 0.38 15.42 -12.57
N TYR A 73 0.16 14.78 -13.71
CA TYR A 73 -0.17 15.43 -14.97
C TYR A 73 -1.66 15.32 -15.30
N ARG A 74 -2.21 16.25 -16.04
CA ARG A 74 -3.63 16.27 -16.43
C ARG A 74 -4.11 14.96 -17.07
N ARG A 75 -3.25 14.30 -17.84
CA ARG A 75 -3.59 13.05 -18.55
C ARG A 75 -3.60 11.81 -17.67
N ASN A 76 -3.00 11.85 -16.47
CA ASN A 76 -2.96 10.73 -15.55
C ASN A 76 -3.49 11.05 -14.14
N ARG A 77 -4.10 12.23 -13.93
CA ARG A 77 -4.66 12.62 -12.62
C ARG A 77 -5.83 11.76 -12.17
N HIS A 78 -6.47 11.06 -13.09
CA HIS A 78 -7.52 10.08 -12.80
C HIS A 78 -6.98 8.73 -12.34
N CYS A 79 -5.65 8.55 -12.30
CA CYS A 79 -4.98 7.33 -11.86
C CYS A 79 -4.36 7.52 -10.48
N ALA A 80 -4.40 6.50 -9.65
CA ALA A 80 -3.64 6.44 -8.40
C ALA A 80 -2.93 5.10 -8.25
N LYS A 81 -1.64 5.16 -7.94
CA LYS A 81 -0.86 3.99 -7.53
C LYS A 81 -1.05 3.75 -6.07
N ILE A 82 -1.25 2.51 -5.67
CA ILE A 82 -1.49 2.15 -4.28
C ILE A 82 -0.42 1.20 -3.74
N VAL A 83 -0.15 1.37 -2.45
CA VAL A 83 0.66 0.45 -1.64
C VAL A 83 -0.15 0.12 -0.40
N ILE A 84 -0.31 -1.16 -0.12
CA ILE A 84 -1.00 -1.63 1.08
C ILE A 84 -0.15 -2.70 1.77
N ALA A 85 -0.12 -2.66 3.08
CA ALA A 85 0.52 -3.69 3.87
C ALA A 85 -0.20 -3.88 5.20
N VAL A 86 -0.24 -5.12 5.64
CA VAL A 86 -0.82 -5.55 6.92
C VAL A 86 0.19 -6.46 7.61
N LEU A 87 0.51 -6.18 8.88
CA LEU A 87 1.35 -7.05 9.69
C LEU A 87 0.80 -8.47 9.72
N LYS A 88 1.68 -9.46 9.69
CA LYS A 88 1.37 -10.87 9.52
C LYS A 88 0.27 -11.36 10.48
N ASP A 89 0.40 -11.01 11.76
CA ASP A 89 -0.52 -11.46 12.82
C ASP A 89 -1.92 -10.84 12.74
N TYR A 90 -2.08 -9.80 11.90
CA TYR A 90 -3.35 -9.09 11.71
C TYR A 90 -3.99 -9.37 10.34
N ARG A 91 -3.38 -10.24 9.53
CA ARG A 91 -3.93 -10.61 8.21
C ARG A 91 -5.20 -11.46 8.35
N ARG A 92 -5.97 -11.52 7.26
CA ARG A 92 -7.21 -12.32 7.15
C ARG A 92 -8.30 -11.93 8.15
N GLN A 93 -8.28 -10.68 8.62
CA GLN A 93 -9.27 -10.10 9.55
C GLN A 93 -10.10 -8.99 8.89
N GLY A 94 -10.08 -8.90 7.56
CA GLY A 94 -10.85 -7.92 6.80
C GLY A 94 -10.28 -6.49 6.81
N ILE A 95 -9.09 -6.27 7.36
CA ILE A 95 -8.47 -4.93 7.46
C ILE A 95 -8.24 -4.34 6.07
N ALA A 96 -7.66 -5.11 5.15
CA ALA A 96 -7.40 -4.65 3.79
C ALA A 96 -8.69 -4.20 3.09
N SER A 97 -9.76 -4.98 3.19
CA SER A 97 -11.05 -4.63 2.58
C SER A 97 -11.63 -3.33 3.13
N ARG A 98 -11.50 -3.09 4.43
CA ARG A 98 -11.92 -1.82 5.05
C ARG A 98 -11.10 -0.63 4.58
N LEU A 99 -9.78 -0.81 4.42
CA LEU A 99 -8.90 0.22 3.86
C LEU A 99 -9.24 0.50 2.39
N PHE A 100 -9.55 -0.52 1.59
CA PHE A 100 -9.98 -0.34 0.20
C PHE A 100 -11.32 0.41 0.10
N VAL A 101 -12.28 0.17 0.99
CA VAL A 101 -13.53 0.94 1.02
C VAL A 101 -13.24 2.42 1.24
N ALA A 102 -12.40 2.76 2.22
CA ALA A 102 -12.01 4.15 2.47
C ALA A 102 -11.26 4.78 1.29
N LEU A 103 -10.39 4.02 0.64
CA LEU A 103 -9.69 4.47 -0.57
C LEU A 103 -10.66 4.79 -1.71
N GLU A 104 -11.65 3.94 -1.94
CA GLU A 104 -12.62 4.16 -3.01
C GLU A 104 -13.52 5.38 -2.75
N GLU A 105 -13.89 5.63 -1.50
CA GLU A 105 -14.61 6.85 -1.12
C GLU A 105 -13.78 8.10 -1.42
N TRP A 106 -12.50 8.10 -1.04
CA TRP A 106 -11.58 9.18 -1.39
C TRP A 106 -11.41 9.33 -2.91
N ALA A 107 -11.21 8.22 -3.61
CA ALA A 107 -11.00 8.23 -5.05
C ALA A 107 -12.17 8.86 -5.81
N ARG A 108 -13.41 8.54 -5.40
CA ARG A 108 -14.61 9.16 -6.00
C ARG A 108 -14.70 10.67 -5.73
N LYS A 109 -14.35 11.12 -4.53
CA LYS A 109 -14.31 12.55 -4.19
C LYS A 109 -13.27 13.32 -4.98
N GLU A 110 -12.14 12.70 -5.24
CA GLU A 110 -10.99 13.29 -5.96
C GLU A 110 -11.03 13.03 -7.46
N GLU A 111 -12.10 12.46 -8.00
CA GLU A 111 -12.24 12.12 -9.42
C GLU A 111 -11.15 11.17 -9.94
N VAL A 112 -10.69 10.27 -9.06
CA VAL A 112 -9.79 9.16 -9.42
C VAL A 112 -10.65 7.98 -9.84
N SER A 113 -10.51 7.56 -11.09
CA SER A 113 -11.30 6.46 -11.67
C SER A 113 -10.50 5.18 -11.90
N ARG A 114 -9.17 5.23 -11.72
CA ARG A 114 -8.29 4.08 -11.92
C ARG A 114 -7.36 3.91 -10.72
N LEU A 115 -7.45 2.75 -10.07
CA LEU A 115 -6.50 2.31 -9.05
C LEU A 115 -5.57 1.27 -9.64
N GLU A 116 -4.28 1.38 -9.39
CA GLU A 116 -3.28 0.47 -9.93
C GLU A 116 -2.22 0.09 -8.90
N LEU A 117 -1.72 -1.12 -9.01
CA LEU A 117 -0.64 -1.65 -8.18
C LEU A 117 0.22 -2.63 -8.95
N THR A 118 1.39 -2.92 -8.42
CA THR A 118 2.21 -4.05 -8.84
C THR A 118 2.35 -5.04 -7.67
N VAL A 119 2.45 -6.31 -8.00
CA VAL A 119 2.59 -7.38 -7.00
C VAL A 119 3.46 -8.50 -7.57
N ALA A 120 4.40 -8.99 -6.75
CA ALA A 120 5.22 -10.14 -7.13
C ALA A 120 4.35 -11.35 -7.48
N MET A 121 4.64 -12.01 -8.59
CA MET A 121 3.82 -13.13 -9.10
C MET A 121 3.72 -14.30 -8.12
N ASN A 122 4.71 -14.47 -7.25
CA ASN A 122 4.72 -15.51 -6.21
C ASN A 122 4.06 -15.07 -4.88
N ASN A 123 3.56 -13.86 -4.79
CA ASN A 123 2.81 -13.38 -3.61
C ASN A 123 1.32 -13.74 -3.74
N SER A 124 1.00 -15.03 -3.59
CA SER A 124 -0.34 -15.57 -3.80
C SER A 124 -1.38 -14.98 -2.85
N ALA A 125 -0.99 -14.71 -1.60
CA ALA A 125 -1.88 -14.13 -0.60
C ALA A 125 -2.32 -12.71 -0.97
N ALA A 126 -1.39 -11.86 -1.41
CA ALA A 126 -1.70 -10.51 -1.84
C ALA A 126 -2.55 -10.51 -3.12
N ILE A 127 -2.20 -11.32 -4.11
CA ILE A 127 -2.96 -11.45 -5.37
C ILE A 127 -4.41 -11.86 -5.07
N SER A 128 -4.62 -12.82 -4.19
CA SER A 128 -5.96 -13.25 -3.77
C SER A 128 -6.73 -12.12 -3.09
N CYS A 129 -6.08 -11.37 -2.19
CA CYS A 129 -6.66 -10.20 -1.53
C CYS A 129 -7.09 -9.14 -2.53
N TYR A 130 -6.26 -8.82 -3.51
CA TYR A 130 -6.58 -7.83 -4.55
C TYR A 130 -7.74 -8.28 -5.42
N LYS A 131 -7.77 -9.53 -5.87
CA LYS A 131 -8.88 -10.10 -6.63
C LYS A 131 -10.21 -10.03 -5.85
N THR A 132 -10.18 -10.38 -4.57
CA THR A 132 -11.35 -10.28 -3.69
C THR A 132 -11.89 -8.85 -3.58
N ASN A 133 -11.00 -7.85 -3.67
CA ASN A 133 -11.36 -6.43 -3.64
C ASN A 133 -11.58 -5.81 -5.02
N GLY A 134 -11.73 -6.62 -6.06
CA GLY A 134 -12.16 -6.18 -7.40
C GLY A 134 -11.04 -5.80 -8.35
N PHE A 135 -9.77 -6.05 -8.00
CA PHE A 135 -8.65 -5.85 -8.92
C PHE A 135 -8.54 -7.01 -9.90
N VAL A 136 -8.12 -6.70 -11.11
CA VAL A 136 -7.85 -7.67 -12.18
C VAL A 136 -6.41 -7.57 -12.65
N ILE A 137 -5.85 -8.67 -13.14
CA ILE A 137 -4.52 -8.68 -13.76
C ILE A 137 -4.62 -8.00 -15.12
N GLU A 138 -3.77 -6.99 -15.36
CA GLU A 138 -3.72 -6.23 -16.60
C GLU A 138 -2.49 -6.60 -17.44
N GLY A 139 -1.42 -7.04 -16.83
CA GLY A 139 -0.21 -7.40 -17.53
C GLY A 139 0.89 -7.91 -16.60
N VAL A 140 2.05 -8.19 -17.17
CA VAL A 140 3.24 -8.71 -16.48
C VAL A 140 4.39 -7.74 -16.64
N ARG A 141 5.11 -7.47 -15.55
CA ARG A 141 6.42 -6.82 -15.56
C ARG A 141 7.48 -7.91 -15.42
N SER A 142 8.13 -8.24 -16.52
CA SER A 142 9.14 -9.29 -16.52
C SER A 142 10.41 -8.83 -15.80
N GLN A 143 10.89 -9.64 -14.86
CA GLN A 143 12.16 -9.44 -14.14
C GLN A 143 12.27 -8.05 -13.48
N SER A 144 11.20 -7.55 -12.95
CA SER A 144 11.10 -6.18 -12.42
C SER A 144 11.63 -6.02 -11.00
N LEU A 145 11.82 -7.12 -10.28
CA LEU A 145 12.41 -7.14 -8.93
C LEU A 145 13.58 -8.12 -8.91
N LYS A 146 14.55 -7.83 -8.03
CA LYS A 146 15.60 -8.77 -7.67
C LYS A 146 15.56 -8.99 -6.16
N ILE A 147 15.17 -10.17 -5.75
CA ILE A 147 15.00 -10.54 -4.34
C ILE A 147 15.89 -11.76 -4.06
N ASN A 148 16.80 -11.64 -3.09
CA ASN A 148 17.77 -12.71 -2.76
C ASN A 148 18.52 -13.24 -3.99
N ASP A 149 18.99 -12.32 -4.85
CA ASP A 149 19.70 -12.59 -6.11
C ASP A 149 18.85 -13.29 -7.19
N GLU A 150 17.55 -13.51 -6.97
CA GLU A 150 16.63 -14.06 -7.96
C GLU A 150 15.82 -12.94 -8.61
N LEU A 151 15.66 -13.00 -9.92
CA LEU A 151 14.80 -12.10 -10.67
C LEU A 151 13.34 -12.55 -10.54
N VAL A 152 12.46 -11.63 -10.21
CA VAL A 152 11.04 -11.89 -9.96
C VAL A 152 10.21 -11.04 -10.89
N ASP A 153 9.21 -11.67 -11.52
CA ASP A 153 8.20 -10.97 -12.29
C ASP A 153 7.12 -10.41 -11.37
N GLU A 154 6.53 -9.30 -11.77
CA GLU A 154 5.35 -8.75 -11.10
C GLU A 154 4.13 -8.76 -12.03
N PHE A 155 2.94 -8.83 -11.45
CA PHE A 155 1.72 -8.44 -12.14
C PHE A 155 1.46 -6.93 -11.99
N TYR A 156 0.98 -6.30 -13.07
CA TYR A 156 0.16 -5.11 -12.96
C TYR A 156 -1.27 -5.54 -12.63
N MET A 157 -1.85 -4.96 -11.60
CA MET A 157 -3.26 -5.17 -11.28
C MET A 157 -3.97 -3.83 -11.18
N THR A 158 -5.20 -3.78 -11.64
CA THR A 158 -5.98 -2.54 -11.73
C THR A 158 -7.42 -2.75 -11.29
N LYS A 159 -8.01 -1.68 -10.79
CA LYS A 159 -9.45 -1.57 -10.56
C LYS A 159 -9.96 -0.28 -11.16
N ILE A 160 -10.93 -0.39 -12.06
CA ILE A 160 -11.64 0.77 -12.62
C ILE A 160 -12.85 1.06 -11.73
N LEU A 161 -12.97 2.30 -11.30
CA LEU A 161 -14.11 2.79 -10.52
C LEU A 161 -15.11 3.46 -11.45
N GLU A 162 -16.38 3.09 -11.30
CA GLU A 162 -17.49 3.72 -12.01
C GLU A 162 -18.11 4.87 -11.22
#